data_2f0618e8de1e235e3dbddde4b8a51f97
#
_entry.id   2f0618e8de1e235e3dbddde4b8a51f97
#
_cell.length_a   1.000
_cell.length_b   1.000
_cell.length_c   1.000
_cell.angle_alpha   90.00
_cell.angle_beta   90.00
_cell.angle_gamma   90.00
#
_symmetry.space_group_name_H-M   'P 1'
#
loop_
_entity.id
_entity.type
_entity.pdbx_description
1 polymer ?
#
loop_
_entity_poly.entity_id
_entity_poly.type
_entity_poly.pdbx_seq_one_letter_code
_entity_poly.pdbx_strand_id
1 'polypeptide(L)'
;MNELRNQVQPQGRHEEDSVNLMIGKVASLYDITVQTLRHYDKIDLFRPEVVSEETGYRYYSVFQLRQLEYILFLRGLGLSLSEIKTILDRLRHDESWSDVLQVHLAAVQDQIAALQAQQEIMQRLAAGPLKPDAPLETVTVEKITPMRHYLLREIPPLAVTDRAFTLRLIEARKGLLGKIPSVQTSYSFGALVSLSDFRKDRALRYRGILMDPGPYHTRPPLGSVGFPEGYYAAVRFDRAECQPEHAYELLDRFLTEHRFQADDRILEVGLDTGFSSISRISRITELMVQIEL
;
A
#
# COMPACT_ATOMS: atom_id res chain seq x y z
N MET A 1 83.23 20.04 -12.77
CA MET A 1 82.90 19.94 -14.17
C MET A 1 81.44 19.61 -14.21
N ASN A 2 80.60 20.60 -14.23
CA ASN A 2 79.87 21.19 -15.39
C ASN A 2 78.75 20.28 -15.81
N GLU A 3 77.59 20.68 -15.34
CA GLU A 3 76.54 21.33 -16.16
C GLU A 3 75.87 20.42 -17.18
N LEU A 4 74.68 20.03 -16.91
CA LEU A 4 73.56 20.15 -17.85
C LEU A 4 72.24 19.95 -17.07
N ARG A 5 71.83 21.01 -16.43
CA ARG A 5 70.40 21.20 -16.11
C ARG A 5 69.67 21.47 -17.41
N ASN A 6 69.09 20.44 -17.95
CA ASN A 6 68.12 20.64 -19.04
C ASN A 6 66.74 20.89 -18.45
N GLN A 7 66.28 22.09 -18.67
CA GLN A 7 64.94 22.59 -18.44
C GLN A 7 63.95 21.74 -19.23
N VAL A 8 63.20 20.91 -18.54
CA VAL A 8 61.96 20.41 -19.09
C VAL A 8 60.90 21.46 -18.77
N GLN A 9 60.58 22.33 -19.72
CA GLN A 9 59.37 23.12 -19.73
C GLN A 9 58.20 22.16 -19.78
N PRO A 10 57.12 22.39 -19.03
CA PRO A 10 55.89 21.66 -19.23
C PRO A 10 55.30 22.11 -20.56
N GLN A 11 55.48 21.28 -21.59
CA GLN A 11 54.83 21.44 -22.88
C GLN A 11 53.33 21.34 -22.67
N GLY A 12 52.62 22.23 -23.33
CA GLY A 12 51.22 22.53 -23.28
C GLY A 12 50.32 21.33 -23.18
N ARG A 13 49.28 21.53 -22.39
CA ARG A 13 48.07 20.76 -22.52
C ARG A 13 47.71 20.76 -24.00
N HIS A 14 47.67 19.59 -24.62
CA HIS A 14 47.07 19.41 -25.91
C HIS A 14 45.65 19.96 -25.81
N GLU A 15 45.38 21.09 -26.48
CA GLU A 15 44.08 21.43 -27.01
C GLU A 15 43.79 20.37 -28.07
N GLU A 16 43.46 19.13 -27.60
CA GLU A 16 42.78 18.18 -28.46
C GLU A 16 41.48 18.84 -28.84
N ASP A 17 41.28 19.03 -30.13
CA ASP A 17 40.09 19.57 -30.79
C ASP A 17 38.83 18.99 -30.13
N SER A 18 38.27 19.66 -29.14
CA SER A 18 36.99 19.30 -28.55
C SER A 18 35.95 19.51 -29.64
N VAL A 19 35.55 18.43 -30.29
CA VAL A 19 34.52 18.45 -31.32
C VAL A 19 33.22 18.93 -30.68
N ASN A 20 32.94 20.21 -30.88
CA ASN A 20 31.72 20.83 -30.40
C ASN A 20 30.59 20.60 -31.41
N LEU A 21 29.51 19.99 -30.96
CA LEU A 21 28.33 19.69 -31.76
C LEU A 21 27.24 20.74 -31.53
N MET A 22 26.67 21.24 -32.60
CA MET A 22 25.51 22.12 -32.54
C MET A 22 24.30 21.38 -31.95
N ILE A 23 23.45 22.10 -31.22
CA ILE A 23 22.24 21.57 -30.55
C ILE A 23 21.37 20.70 -31.47
N GLY A 24 21.22 21.09 -32.77
CA GLY A 24 20.46 20.30 -33.74
C GLY A 24 21.09 18.96 -34.05
N LYS A 25 22.44 18.87 -34.06
CA LYS A 25 23.16 17.62 -34.28
C LYS A 25 23.03 16.69 -33.08
N VAL A 26 23.14 17.24 -31.87
CA VAL A 26 22.93 16.48 -30.62
C VAL A 26 21.50 15.95 -30.55
N ALA A 27 20.50 16.79 -30.84
CA ALA A 27 19.10 16.38 -30.88
C ALA A 27 18.86 15.21 -31.85
N SER A 28 19.44 15.27 -33.04
CA SER A 28 19.33 14.19 -34.04
C SER A 28 20.06 12.91 -33.64
N LEU A 29 21.20 12.99 -32.94
CA LEU A 29 21.97 11.81 -32.50
C LEU A 29 21.23 10.98 -31.46
N TYR A 30 20.47 11.63 -30.60
CA TYR A 30 19.77 10.97 -29.48
C TYR A 30 18.26 10.88 -29.69
N ASP A 31 17.76 11.20 -30.89
CA ASP A 31 16.33 11.15 -31.23
C ASP A 31 15.44 11.96 -30.24
N ILE A 32 15.93 13.14 -29.87
CA ILE A 32 15.22 14.09 -29.03
C ILE A 32 15.04 15.43 -29.72
N THR A 33 14.11 16.25 -29.23
CA THR A 33 13.88 17.57 -29.85
C THR A 33 14.89 18.58 -29.34
N VAL A 34 15.18 19.58 -30.19
CA VAL A 34 15.95 20.76 -29.79
C VAL A 34 15.28 21.46 -28.59
N GLN A 35 13.95 21.42 -28.51
CA GLN A 35 13.22 22.01 -27.43
C GLN A 35 13.46 21.28 -26.11
N THR A 36 13.62 19.93 -26.13
CA THR A 36 14.02 19.13 -24.97
C THR A 36 15.39 19.58 -24.45
N LEU A 37 16.39 19.73 -25.31
CA LEU A 37 17.71 20.21 -24.89
C LEU A 37 17.67 21.64 -24.33
N ARG A 38 16.88 22.54 -24.92
CA ARG A 38 16.66 23.90 -24.37
C ARG A 38 15.99 23.88 -23.04
N HIS A 39 15.05 22.93 -22.82
CA HIS A 39 14.41 22.73 -21.53
C HIS A 39 15.41 22.24 -20.48
N TYR A 40 16.26 21.26 -20.83
CA TYR A 40 17.30 20.77 -19.94
C TYR A 40 18.32 21.87 -19.56
N ASP A 41 18.68 22.72 -20.48
CA ASP A 41 19.49 23.91 -20.20
C ASP A 41 18.80 24.88 -19.26
N LYS A 42 17.52 25.18 -19.49
CA LYS A 42 16.71 26.10 -18.64
C LYS A 42 16.59 25.64 -17.20
N ILE A 43 16.46 24.34 -16.97
CA ILE A 43 16.31 23.76 -15.61
C ILE A 43 17.66 23.37 -14.99
N ASP A 44 18.77 23.71 -15.66
CA ASP A 44 20.12 23.40 -15.19
C ASP A 44 20.39 21.89 -15.02
N LEU A 45 19.86 21.09 -15.92
CA LEU A 45 20.08 19.65 -15.96
C LEU A 45 21.20 19.26 -16.94
N PHE A 46 21.23 19.92 -18.11
CA PHE A 46 22.23 19.72 -19.16
C PHE A 46 22.48 21.03 -19.91
N ARG A 47 23.56 21.73 -19.54
CA ARG A 47 23.94 23.02 -20.15
C ARG A 47 24.86 22.81 -21.31
N PRO A 48 24.79 23.68 -22.35
CA PRO A 48 25.80 23.72 -23.42
C PRO A 48 27.14 24.15 -22.82
N GLU A 49 28.23 23.64 -23.39
CA GLU A 49 29.58 24.05 -23.02
C GLU A 49 29.86 25.49 -23.49
N VAL A 50 29.35 25.82 -24.66
CA VAL A 50 29.50 27.14 -25.23
C VAL A 50 28.20 27.64 -25.84
N VAL A 51 27.87 28.90 -25.56
CA VAL A 51 26.81 29.63 -26.27
C VAL A 51 27.50 30.76 -27.03
N SER A 52 27.36 30.78 -28.35
CA SER A 52 27.95 31.82 -29.17
C SER A 52 27.34 33.18 -28.84
N GLU A 53 28.14 34.16 -28.48
CA GLU A 53 27.68 35.50 -28.15
C GLU A 53 27.11 36.22 -29.39
N GLU A 54 27.65 35.91 -30.58
CA GLU A 54 27.22 36.56 -31.81
C GLU A 54 25.89 36.02 -32.35
N THR A 55 25.68 34.70 -32.24
CA THR A 55 24.58 34.02 -32.92
C THR A 55 23.56 33.41 -31.95
N GLY A 56 23.91 33.27 -30.67
CA GLY A 56 23.10 32.58 -29.67
C GLY A 56 23.04 31.07 -29.86
N TYR A 57 23.83 30.50 -30.77
CA TYR A 57 23.86 29.06 -31.00
C TYR A 57 24.54 28.33 -29.83
N ARG A 58 23.94 27.15 -29.48
CA ARG A 58 24.39 26.28 -28.39
C ARG A 58 25.25 25.15 -28.93
N TYR A 59 26.41 24.96 -28.32
CA TYR A 59 27.37 23.93 -28.68
C TYR A 59 27.65 23.05 -27.45
N TYR A 60 27.73 21.75 -27.69
CA TYR A 60 27.98 20.72 -26.71
C TYR A 60 29.23 19.94 -27.05
N SER A 61 30.13 19.71 -26.11
CA SER A 61 31.30 18.87 -26.36
C SER A 61 30.93 17.39 -26.36
N VAL A 62 31.70 16.60 -27.08
CA VAL A 62 31.50 15.13 -27.10
C VAL A 62 31.59 14.51 -25.72
N PHE A 63 32.42 15.10 -24.85
CA PHE A 63 32.56 14.63 -23.45
C PHE A 63 31.29 14.86 -22.62
N GLN A 64 30.51 15.90 -22.90
CA GLN A 64 29.23 16.15 -22.22
C GLN A 64 28.15 15.15 -22.61
N LEU A 65 28.24 14.54 -23.78
CA LEU A 65 27.19 13.64 -24.29
C LEU A 65 26.97 12.45 -23.37
N ARG A 66 27.99 12.01 -22.65
CA ARG A 66 27.85 10.97 -21.62
C ARG A 66 26.88 11.35 -20.51
N GLN A 67 26.85 12.61 -20.11
CA GLN A 67 25.86 13.10 -19.14
C GLN A 67 24.44 13.04 -19.74
N LEU A 68 24.30 13.38 -21.03
CA LEU A 68 23.00 13.29 -21.71
C LEU A 68 22.51 11.81 -21.76
N GLU A 69 23.41 10.87 -22.03
CA GLU A 69 23.10 9.44 -22.02
C GLU A 69 22.57 8.99 -20.66
N TYR A 70 23.18 9.41 -19.56
CA TYR A 70 22.68 9.12 -18.22
C TYR A 70 21.30 9.73 -17.96
N ILE A 71 21.06 10.97 -18.41
CA ILE A 71 19.75 11.62 -18.28
C ILE A 71 18.69 10.82 -19.03
N LEU A 72 18.95 10.42 -20.28
CA LEU A 72 18.01 9.68 -21.10
C LEU A 72 17.78 8.26 -20.55
N PHE A 73 18.82 7.60 -20.07
CA PHE A 73 18.71 6.30 -19.41
C PHE A 73 17.81 6.37 -18.17
N LEU A 74 18.07 7.31 -17.26
CA LEU A 74 17.26 7.48 -16.05
C LEU A 74 15.82 7.87 -16.36
N ARG A 75 15.62 8.68 -17.41
CA ARG A 75 14.27 8.98 -17.94
C ARG A 75 13.54 7.72 -18.41
N GLY A 76 14.28 6.84 -19.11
CA GLY A 76 13.75 5.55 -19.56
C GLY A 76 13.31 4.64 -18.41
N LEU A 77 13.91 4.78 -17.23
CA LEU A 77 13.49 4.11 -15.99
C LEU A 77 12.28 4.78 -15.33
N GLY A 78 11.73 5.87 -15.88
CA GLY A 78 10.54 6.55 -15.36
C GLY A 78 10.82 7.65 -14.33
N LEU A 79 12.09 7.99 -14.06
CA LEU A 79 12.41 9.05 -13.12
C LEU A 79 12.02 10.44 -13.67
N SER A 80 11.57 11.31 -12.79
CA SER A 80 11.31 12.71 -13.11
C SER A 80 12.62 13.50 -13.31
N LEU A 81 12.57 14.62 -14.01
CA LEU A 81 13.76 15.47 -14.24
C LEU A 81 14.34 16.01 -12.92
N SER A 82 13.52 16.24 -11.91
CA SER A 82 13.96 16.66 -10.57
C SER A 82 14.75 15.56 -9.85
N GLU A 83 14.27 14.32 -9.91
CA GLU A 83 14.98 13.17 -9.34
C GLU A 83 16.31 12.94 -10.06
N ILE A 84 16.30 12.99 -11.40
CA ILE A 84 17.52 12.85 -12.22
C ILE A 84 18.54 13.93 -11.84
N LYS A 85 18.11 15.18 -11.67
CA LYS A 85 19.00 16.27 -11.24
C LYS A 85 19.62 15.97 -9.88
N THR A 86 18.83 15.55 -8.92
CA THR A 86 19.30 15.17 -7.58
C THR A 86 20.33 14.03 -7.65
N ILE A 87 20.06 13.00 -8.46
CA ILE A 87 20.99 11.87 -8.68
C ILE A 87 22.31 12.35 -9.25
N LEU A 88 22.28 13.16 -10.32
CA LEU A 88 23.49 13.64 -10.95
C LEU A 88 24.30 14.58 -10.05
N ASP A 89 23.63 15.39 -9.23
CA ASP A 89 24.29 16.27 -8.25
C ASP A 89 24.99 15.46 -7.16
N ARG A 90 24.35 14.40 -6.63
CA ARG A 90 24.98 13.50 -5.65
C ARG A 90 26.20 12.78 -6.22
N LEU A 91 26.10 12.30 -7.47
CA LEU A 91 27.21 11.66 -8.17
C LEU A 91 28.41 12.62 -8.44
N ARG A 92 28.15 13.93 -8.59
CA ARG A 92 29.19 14.95 -8.68
C ARG A 92 29.94 15.16 -7.36
N HIS A 93 29.34 14.77 -6.22
CA HIS A 93 29.90 14.85 -4.87
C HIS A 93 30.50 13.51 -4.43
N ASP A 94 30.98 12.71 -5.38
CA ASP A 94 31.67 11.42 -5.16
C ASP A 94 30.83 10.33 -4.47
N GLU A 95 29.49 10.46 -4.44
CA GLU A 95 28.66 9.36 -4.01
C GLU A 95 28.65 8.22 -5.06
N SER A 96 28.56 6.98 -4.60
CA SER A 96 28.50 5.84 -5.52
C SER A 96 27.12 5.70 -6.18
N TRP A 97 27.11 5.18 -7.42
CA TRP A 97 25.86 4.81 -8.10
C TRP A 97 25.01 3.85 -7.25
N SER A 98 25.66 2.92 -6.55
CA SER A 98 24.96 1.98 -5.65
C SER A 98 24.17 2.70 -4.58
N ASP A 99 24.80 3.64 -3.85
CA ASP A 99 24.17 4.33 -2.73
C ASP A 99 23.02 5.24 -3.19
N VAL A 100 23.21 5.90 -4.33
CA VAL A 100 22.20 6.79 -4.91
C VAL A 100 20.98 6.00 -5.40
N LEU A 101 21.20 4.86 -6.07
CA LEU A 101 20.11 4.06 -6.62
C LEU A 101 19.38 3.21 -5.58
N GLN A 102 20.02 2.84 -4.47
CA GLN A 102 19.34 2.07 -3.41
C GLN A 102 18.11 2.78 -2.85
N VAL A 103 18.17 4.11 -2.68
CA VAL A 103 17.02 4.90 -2.23
C VAL A 103 15.85 4.80 -3.21
N HIS A 104 16.15 4.91 -4.50
CA HIS A 104 15.12 4.80 -5.55
C HIS A 104 14.60 3.37 -5.68
N LEU A 105 15.47 2.38 -5.53
CA LEU A 105 15.08 0.96 -5.54
C LEU A 105 14.10 0.65 -4.42
N ALA A 106 14.35 1.15 -3.21
CA ALA A 106 13.43 1.00 -2.09
C ALA A 106 12.05 1.61 -2.40
N ALA A 107 12.02 2.83 -2.94
CA ALA A 107 10.76 3.49 -3.31
C ALA A 107 9.99 2.72 -4.41
N VAL A 108 10.68 2.14 -5.39
CA VAL A 108 10.08 1.29 -6.42
C VAL A 108 9.53 -0.01 -5.81
N GLN A 109 10.24 -0.62 -4.88
CA GLN A 109 9.77 -1.81 -4.17
C GLN A 109 8.48 -1.52 -3.38
N ASP A 110 8.42 -0.37 -2.71
CA ASP A 110 7.20 0.07 -2.00
C ASP A 110 6.03 0.27 -2.98
N GLN A 111 6.29 0.86 -4.16
CA GLN A 111 5.28 1.02 -5.21
C GLN A 111 4.78 -0.33 -5.75
N ILE A 112 5.68 -1.27 -5.98
CA ILE A 112 5.32 -2.63 -6.42
C ILE A 112 4.44 -3.30 -5.37
N ALA A 113 4.81 -3.24 -4.10
CA ALA A 113 4.01 -3.77 -3.01
C ALA A 113 2.60 -3.13 -2.96
N ALA A 114 2.51 -1.82 -3.10
CA ALA A 114 1.23 -1.10 -3.15
C ALA A 114 0.36 -1.51 -4.34
N LEU A 115 0.95 -1.65 -5.53
CA LEU A 115 0.23 -2.07 -6.74
C LEU A 115 -0.23 -3.54 -6.66
N GLN A 116 0.59 -4.42 -6.13
CA GLN A 116 0.22 -5.82 -5.88
C GLN A 116 -0.97 -5.89 -4.92
N ALA A 117 -0.91 -5.07 -3.89
CA ALA A 117 -2.00 -4.91 -2.96
C ALA A 117 -3.30 -4.47 -3.64
N GLN A 118 -3.26 -3.45 -4.45
CA GLN A 118 -4.42 -2.98 -5.22
C GLN A 118 -4.95 -4.07 -6.16
N GLN A 119 -4.06 -4.79 -6.84
CA GLN A 119 -4.44 -5.89 -7.72
C GLN A 119 -5.22 -6.98 -6.98
N GLU A 120 -4.75 -7.39 -5.81
CA GLU A 120 -5.42 -8.39 -5.01
C GLU A 120 -6.83 -7.95 -4.58
N ILE A 121 -6.97 -6.69 -4.16
CA ILE A 121 -8.29 -6.11 -3.86
C ILE A 121 -9.21 -6.18 -5.08
N MET A 122 -8.73 -5.74 -6.23
CA MET A 122 -9.52 -5.74 -7.46
C MET A 122 -9.91 -7.16 -7.88
N GLN A 123 -9.01 -8.14 -7.72
CA GLN A 123 -9.32 -9.54 -8.00
C GLN A 123 -10.41 -10.10 -7.08
N ARG A 124 -10.35 -9.79 -5.78
CA ARG A 124 -11.40 -10.18 -4.82
C ARG A 124 -12.74 -9.53 -5.16
N LEU A 125 -12.74 -8.25 -5.51
CA LEU A 125 -13.95 -7.54 -5.93
C LEU A 125 -14.54 -8.14 -7.21
N ALA A 126 -13.68 -8.50 -8.17
CA ALA A 126 -14.09 -9.12 -9.44
C ALA A 126 -14.61 -10.55 -9.27
N ALA A 127 -14.12 -11.28 -8.27
CA ALA A 127 -14.60 -12.63 -7.94
C ALA A 127 -16.03 -12.61 -7.36
N GLY A 128 -16.51 -11.43 -6.96
CA GLY A 128 -17.83 -11.28 -6.35
C GLY A 128 -17.89 -11.77 -4.90
N PRO A 129 -19.07 -11.76 -4.30
CA PRO A 129 -19.23 -12.21 -2.92
C PRO A 129 -18.84 -13.68 -2.78
N LEU A 130 -18.10 -13.98 -1.73
CA LEU A 130 -17.76 -15.36 -1.37
C LEU A 130 -19.07 -16.14 -1.20
N LYS A 131 -19.26 -17.19 -1.98
CA LYS A 131 -20.31 -18.16 -1.68
C LYS A 131 -19.84 -18.90 -0.43
N PRO A 132 -20.62 -18.90 0.65
CA PRO A 132 -20.23 -19.66 1.82
C PRO A 132 -20.18 -21.16 1.44
N ASP A 133 -19.05 -21.80 1.74
CA ASP A 133 -18.92 -23.25 1.54
C ASP A 133 -19.83 -24.08 2.45
N ALA A 134 -20.34 -23.46 3.51
CA ALA A 134 -21.31 -24.02 4.45
C ALA A 134 -22.70 -23.43 4.25
N PRO A 135 -23.77 -24.22 4.53
CA PRO A 135 -25.13 -23.71 4.45
C PRO A 135 -25.36 -22.52 5.39
N LEU A 136 -26.16 -21.54 4.96
CA LEU A 136 -26.57 -20.43 5.81
C LEU A 136 -27.42 -20.96 6.99
N GLU A 137 -27.38 -20.24 8.10
CA GLU A 137 -28.14 -20.52 9.32
C GLU A 137 -27.86 -21.91 9.92
N THR A 138 -26.69 -22.46 9.60
CA THR A 138 -26.21 -23.72 10.17
C THR A 138 -24.93 -23.47 10.94
N VAL A 139 -24.87 -23.93 12.19
CA VAL A 139 -23.64 -23.79 13.01
C VAL A 139 -22.67 -24.91 12.65
N THR A 140 -21.44 -24.55 12.35
CA THR A 140 -20.34 -25.47 12.06
C THR A 140 -19.21 -25.28 13.06
N VAL A 141 -18.41 -26.31 13.28
CA VAL A 141 -17.17 -26.21 14.05
C VAL A 141 -16.01 -26.20 13.07
N GLU A 142 -15.25 -25.12 13.08
CA GLU A 142 -14.16 -24.88 12.16
C GLU A 142 -12.83 -24.70 12.89
N LYS A 143 -11.74 -25.24 12.37
CA LYS A 143 -10.40 -24.99 12.88
C LYS A 143 -9.80 -23.79 12.17
N ILE A 144 -9.53 -22.74 12.91
CA ILE A 144 -8.85 -21.55 12.38
C ILE A 144 -7.34 -21.69 12.57
N THR A 145 -6.62 -21.69 11.47
CA THR A 145 -5.14 -21.67 11.38
C THR A 145 -4.76 -20.91 10.11
N PRO A 146 -3.84 -19.97 10.09
CA PRO A 146 -3.16 -19.35 11.24
C PRO A 146 -4.03 -18.33 11.98
N MET A 147 -3.48 -17.80 13.09
CA MET A 147 -4.11 -16.70 13.85
C MET A 147 -4.55 -15.55 12.93
N ARG A 148 -5.80 -15.10 13.10
CA ARG A 148 -6.34 -13.93 12.40
C ARG A 148 -6.12 -12.67 13.21
N HIS A 149 -5.74 -11.58 12.56
CA HIS A 149 -5.53 -10.28 13.18
C HIS A 149 -6.53 -9.26 12.66
N TYR A 150 -7.12 -8.49 13.55
CA TYR A 150 -8.03 -7.41 13.22
C TYR A 150 -7.59 -6.12 13.93
N LEU A 151 -7.80 -5.00 13.31
CA LEU A 151 -7.76 -3.72 14.02
C LEU A 151 -9.05 -3.61 14.83
N LEU A 152 -8.91 -3.38 16.14
CA LEU A 152 -10.04 -3.24 17.06
C LEU A 152 -10.11 -1.80 17.55
N ARG A 153 -11.31 -1.25 17.54
CA ARG A 153 -11.68 -0.06 18.29
C ARG A 153 -12.78 -0.43 19.28
N GLU A 154 -12.45 -0.46 20.54
CA GLU A 154 -13.43 -0.62 21.60
C GLU A 154 -14.35 0.59 21.64
N ILE A 155 -15.62 0.34 21.91
CA ILE A 155 -16.66 1.36 22.07
C ILE A 155 -17.48 1.01 23.32
N PRO A 156 -18.08 2.02 23.98
CA PRO A 156 -19.11 1.74 24.97
C PRO A 156 -20.20 0.84 24.40
N PRO A 157 -20.82 -0.06 25.19
CA PRO A 157 -21.84 -0.95 24.69
C PRO A 157 -22.91 -0.19 23.91
N LEU A 158 -23.03 -0.51 22.62
CA LEU A 158 -23.90 0.19 21.69
C LEU A 158 -24.96 -0.76 21.17
N ALA A 159 -26.22 -0.53 21.57
CA ALA A 159 -27.34 -1.33 21.10
C ALA A 159 -27.64 -1.04 19.62
N VAL A 160 -27.91 -2.07 18.84
CA VAL A 160 -28.27 -1.96 17.41
C VAL A 160 -29.53 -1.12 17.21
N THR A 161 -30.43 -1.11 18.21
CA THR A 161 -31.67 -0.32 18.24
C THR A 161 -31.46 1.15 18.62
N ASP A 162 -30.25 1.55 19.04
CA ASP A 162 -29.97 2.95 19.37
C ASP A 162 -30.07 3.84 18.11
N ARG A 163 -30.81 4.94 18.20
CA ARG A 163 -30.95 5.91 17.10
C ARG A 163 -29.62 6.50 16.62
N ALA A 164 -28.65 6.57 17.51
CA ALA A 164 -27.29 7.03 17.20
C ALA A 164 -26.38 5.90 16.66
N PHE A 165 -26.85 4.67 16.57
CA PHE A 165 -26.04 3.50 16.21
C PHE A 165 -25.21 3.72 14.93
N THR A 166 -25.90 4.08 13.85
CA THR A 166 -25.23 4.27 12.56
C THR A 166 -24.15 5.36 12.61
N LEU A 167 -24.43 6.49 13.29
CA LEU A 167 -23.49 7.60 13.40
C LEU A 167 -22.25 7.18 14.20
N ARG A 168 -22.44 6.55 15.37
CA ARG A 168 -21.34 6.07 16.21
C ARG A 168 -20.51 4.99 15.52
N LEU A 169 -21.16 4.15 14.72
CA LEU A 169 -20.48 3.14 13.90
C LEU A 169 -19.59 3.80 12.83
N ILE A 170 -20.10 4.83 12.15
CA ILE A 170 -19.33 5.60 11.16
C ILE A 170 -18.13 6.30 11.83
N GLU A 171 -18.32 6.92 12.99
CA GLU A 171 -17.25 7.58 13.74
C GLU A 171 -16.18 6.58 14.19
N ALA A 172 -16.59 5.40 14.68
CA ALA A 172 -15.66 4.35 15.07
C ALA A 172 -14.85 3.85 13.87
N ARG A 173 -15.50 3.58 12.74
CA ARG A 173 -14.84 3.19 11.47
C ARG A 173 -13.86 4.26 10.99
N LYS A 174 -14.25 5.52 11.00
CA LYS A 174 -13.38 6.63 10.59
C LYS A 174 -12.10 6.68 11.43
N GLY A 175 -12.20 6.42 12.73
CA GLY A 175 -11.04 6.37 13.62
C GLY A 175 -10.10 5.18 13.36
N LEU A 176 -10.60 4.07 12.79
CA LEU A 176 -9.77 2.95 12.33
C LEU A 176 -9.10 3.26 10.99
N LEU A 177 -9.83 3.86 10.07
CA LEU A 177 -9.33 4.25 8.74
C LEU A 177 -8.13 5.19 8.80
N GLY A 178 -8.10 6.12 9.77
CA GLY A 178 -6.97 7.03 9.96
C GLY A 178 -5.66 6.35 10.39
N LYS A 179 -5.68 5.07 10.75
CA LYS A 179 -4.49 4.29 11.14
C LYS A 179 -3.86 3.52 9.98
N ILE A 180 -4.46 3.54 8.79
CA ILE A 180 -4.03 2.77 7.63
C ILE A 180 -3.68 3.73 6.50
N PRO A 181 -2.55 3.53 5.80
CA PRO A 181 -2.25 4.26 4.58
C PRO A 181 -3.39 4.12 3.57
N SER A 182 -3.79 5.22 2.96
CA SER A 182 -5.01 5.41 2.15
C SER A 182 -5.18 4.48 0.94
N VAL A 183 -4.20 3.64 0.63
CA VAL A 183 -4.15 2.80 -0.57
C VAL A 183 -4.42 1.32 -0.28
N GLN A 184 -4.51 0.90 0.99
CA GLN A 184 -4.44 -0.53 1.37
C GLN A 184 -5.76 -1.13 1.87
N THR A 185 -6.90 -0.64 1.46
CA THR A 185 -8.13 -0.95 2.16
C THR A 185 -9.16 -1.71 1.35
N SER A 186 -9.05 -3.02 1.39
CA SER A 186 -10.19 -3.92 1.21
C SER A 186 -10.85 -4.08 2.59
N TYR A 187 -11.89 -3.29 2.86
CA TYR A 187 -12.47 -3.24 4.21
C TYR A 187 -13.56 -4.28 4.35
N SER A 188 -13.28 -5.34 5.06
CA SER A 188 -14.32 -6.06 5.77
C SER A 188 -14.40 -5.48 7.18
N PHE A 189 -15.55 -4.94 7.52
CA PHE A 189 -15.82 -4.48 8.89
C PHE A 189 -16.58 -5.55 9.62
N GLY A 190 -16.26 -5.66 10.90
CA GLY A 190 -16.94 -6.54 11.83
C GLY A 190 -17.28 -5.83 13.12
N ALA A 191 -17.84 -6.56 14.03
CA ALA A 191 -18.12 -6.12 15.36
C ALA A 191 -17.72 -7.18 16.39
N LEU A 192 -17.48 -6.71 17.60
CA LEU A 192 -17.28 -7.55 18.76
C LEU A 192 -18.51 -7.48 19.65
N VAL A 193 -19.09 -8.62 19.99
CA VAL A 193 -20.24 -8.78 20.88
C VAL A 193 -19.85 -9.68 22.03
N SER A 194 -20.36 -9.37 23.24
CA SER A 194 -20.16 -10.23 24.39
C SER A 194 -21.27 -11.30 24.44
N LEU A 195 -20.87 -12.57 24.52
CA LEU A 195 -21.80 -13.69 24.64
C LEU A 195 -22.61 -13.63 25.99
N SER A 196 -21.95 -13.25 27.06
CA SER A 196 -22.61 -13.10 28.38
C SER A 196 -23.62 -11.95 28.38
N ASP A 197 -23.34 -10.85 27.73
CA ASP A 197 -24.31 -9.76 27.57
C ASP A 197 -25.53 -10.21 26.74
N PHE A 198 -25.28 -10.90 25.62
CA PHE A 198 -26.36 -11.43 24.79
C PHE A 198 -27.24 -12.45 25.55
N ARG A 199 -26.64 -13.34 26.36
CA ARG A 199 -27.36 -14.31 27.18
C ARG A 199 -28.26 -13.67 28.23
N LYS A 200 -27.88 -12.50 28.73
CA LYS A 200 -28.58 -11.80 29.82
C LYS A 200 -29.98 -11.31 29.44
N ASP A 201 -30.11 -10.69 28.30
CA ASP A 201 -31.35 -10.03 27.87
C ASP A 201 -31.67 -10.17 26.37
N ARG A 202 -30.92 -11.00 25.65
CA ARG A 202 -31.03 -11.24 24.22
C ARG A 202 -30.89 -9.99 23.34
N ALA A 203 -30.33 -8.92 23.89
CA ALA A 203 -30.10 -7.68 23.12
C ALA A 203 -28.69 -7.65 22.55
N LEU A 204 -28.59 -7.34 21.28
CA LEU A 204 -27.29 -7.16 20.59
C LEU A 204 -26.68 -5.81 20.96
N ARG A 205 -25.50 -5.86 21.57
CA ARG A 205 -24.70 -4.68 21.90
C ARG A 205 -23.28 -4.87 21.39
N TYR A 206 -22.86 -3.98 20.51
CA TYR A 206 -21.50 -3.95 20.05
C TYR A 206 -20.60 -3.34 21.11
N ARG A 207 -19.52 -4.02 21.42
CA ARG A 207 -18.47 -3.57 22.32
C ARG A 207 -17.20 -3.14 21.61
N GLY A 208 -17.10 -3.42 20.33
CA GLY A 208 -15.98 -3.02 19.51
C GLY A 208 -16.29 -3.12 18.04
N ILE A 209 -15.58 -2.34 17.25
CA ILE A 209 -15.59 -2.42 15.79
C ILE A 209 -14.29 -3.05 15.35
N LEU A 210 -14.41 -4.09 14.54
CA LEU A 210 -13.31 -4.81 13.93
C LEU A 210 -13.12 -4.34 12.50
N MET A 211 -11.88 -4.34 12.04
CA MET A 211 -11.55 -4.11 10.66
C MET A 211 -10.47 -5.10 10.25
N ASP A 212 -10.72 -5.87 9.19
CA ASP A 212 -9.72 -6.71 8.58
C ASP A 212 -8.69 -5.82 7.88
N PRO A 213 -7.43 -5.81 8.32
CA PRO A 213 -6.39 -4.99 7.69
C PRO A 213 -5.98 -5.49 6.30
N GLY A 214 -6.53 -6.63 5.85
CA GLY A 214 -6.18 -7.26 4.57
C GLY A 214 -4.89 -8.09 4.65
N PRO A 215 -4.49 -8.73 3.56
CA PRO A 215 -3.39 -9.70 3.51
C PRO A 215 -1.98 -9.08 3.49
N TYR A 216 -1.86 -7.76 3.60
CA TYR A 216 -0.66 -6.99 3.27
C TYR A 216 0.45 -7.02 4.30
N HIS A 217 0.25 -7.70 5.42
CA HIS A 217 1.18 -7.56 6.51
C HIS A 217 1.90 -8.87 6.78
N THR A 218 3.16 -8.91 6.40
CA THR A 218 4.13 -9.87 6.96
C THR A 218 4.26 -9.70 8.48
N ARG A 219 3.75 -8.58 9.01
CA ARG A 219 3.62 -8.31 10.44
C ARG A 219 2.25 -7.69 10.72
N PRO A 220 1.57 -8.11 11.83
CA PRO A 220 0.31 -7.51 12.22
C PRO A 220 0.47 -6.00 12.41
N PRO A 221 -0.51 -5.18 11.99
CA PRO A 221 -0.47 -3.74 12.22
C PRO A 221 -0.37 -3.40 13.70
N LEU A 222 0.29 -2.30 14.00
CA LEU A 222 0.38 -1.82 15.38
C LEU A 222 -1.01 -1.58 15.97
N GLY A 223 -1.33 -2.22 17.09
CA GLY A 223 -2.65 -2.13 17.74
C GLY A 223 -3.70 -3.09 17.16
N SER A 224 -3.28 -4.10 16.38
CA SER A 224 -4.17 -5.19 16.03
C SER A 224 -4.36 -6.16 17.20
N VAL A 225 -5.55 -6.77 17.26
CA VAL A 225 -5.88 -7.84 18.18
C VAL A 225 -5.85 -9.16 17.43
N GLY A 226 -5.09 -10.12 17.94
CA GLY A 226 -5.04 -11.47 17.39
C GLY A 226 -6.20 -12.32 17.94
N PHE A 227 -6.83 -13.07 17.06
CA PHE A 227 -7.73 -14.15 17.45
C PHE A 227 -6.95 -15.45 17.28
N PRO A 228 -6.74 -16.21 18.38
CA PRO A 228 -5.79 -17.32 18.42
C PRO A 228 -6.20 -18.45 17.47
N GLU A 229 -5.23 -19.28 17.13
CA GLU A 229 -5.52 -20.56 16.52
C GLU A 229 -6.40 -21.41 17.44
N GLY A 230 -7.32 -22.16 16.86
CA GLY A 230 -8.18 -23.00 17.67
C GLY A 230 -9.45 -23.41 16.93
N TYR A 231 -10.37 -23.99 17.70
CA TYR A 231 -11.68 -24.35 17.19
C TYR A 231 -12.68 -23.23 17.48
N TYR A 232 -13.53 -23.00 16.48
CA TYR A 232 -14.55 -21.96 16.55
C TYR A 232 -15.89 -22.57 16.14
N ALA A 233 -16.93 -22.26 16.88
CA ALA A 233 -18.29 -22.43 16.43
C ALA A 233 -18.63 -21.22 15.55
N ALA A 234 -19.04 -21.48 14.32
CA ALA A 234 -19.32 -20.45 13.33
C ALA A 234 -20.71 -20.63 12.73
N VAL A 235 -21.40 -19.53 12.47
CA VAL A 235 -22.68 -19.51 11.74
C VAL A 235 -22.68 -18.37 10.73
N ARG A 236 -23.10 -18.67 9.51
CA ARG A 236 -23.21 -17.69 8.42
C ARG A 236 -24.67 -17.39 8.15
N PHE A 237 -24.99 -16.14 7.94
CA PHE A 237 -26.35 -15.71 7.65
C PHE A 237 -26.40 -14.55 6.66
N ASP A 238 -27.52 -14.44 5.95
CA ASP A 238 -27.80 -13.32 5.06
C ASP A 238 -28.59 -12.25 5.81
N ARG A 239 -27.99 -11.09 6.03
CA ARG A 239 -28.66 -9.96 6.73
C ARG A 239 -29.90 -9.42 6.03
N ALA A 240 -30.12 -9.76 4.76
CA ALA A 240 -31.32 -9.37 4.05
C ALA A 240 -32.50 -10.32 4.32
N GLU A 241 -32.19 -11.55 4.71
CA GLU A 241 -33.19 -12.62 4.90
C GLU A 241 -33.34 -13.04 6.38
N CYS A 242 -32.30 -12.85 7.17
CA CYS A 242 -32.24 -13.26 8.57
C CYS A 242 -31.99 -12.06 9.50
N GLN A 243 -32.78 -11.95 10.55
CA GLN A 243 -32.49 -10.99 11.62
C GLN A 243 -31.21 -11.41 12.34
N PRO A 244 -30.28 -10.49 12.62
CA PRO A 244 -29.03 -10.83 13.28
C PRO A 244 -29.21 -11.61 14.58
N GLU A 245 -30.19 -11.23 15.40
CA GLU A 245 -30.51 -11.86 16.67
C GLU A 245 -30.75 -13.37 16.55
N HIS A 246 -31.39 -13.79 15.47
CA HIS A 246 -31.66 -15.23 15.20
C HIS A 246 -30.35 -16.01 15.02
N ALA A 247 -29.38 -15.46 14.30
CA ALA A 247 -28.07 -16.13 14.14
C ALA A 247 -27.32 -16.27 15.47
N TYR A 248 -27.41 -15.26 16.34
CA TYR A 248 -26.85 -15.34 17.70
C TYR A 248 -27.58 -16.38 18.56
N GLU A 249 -28.89 -16.50 18.41
CA GLU A 249 -29.68 -17.55 19.11
C GLU A 249 -29.32 -18.96 18.66
N LEU A 250 -29.12 -19.15 17.35
CA LEU A 250 -28.65 -20.43 16.79
C LEU A 250 -27.28 -20.81 17.38
N LEU A 251 -26.36 -19.85 17.39
CA LEU A 251 -25.02 -20.06 17.93
C LEU A 251 -25.08 -20.42 19.44
N ASP A 252 -25.81 -19.63 20.23
CA ASP A 252 -25.95 -19.87 21.68
C ASP A 252 -26.65 -21.20 22.01
N ARG A 253 -27.66 -21.56 21.24
CA ARG A 253 -28.35 -22.87 21.36
C ARG A 253 -27.37 -24.01 21.11
N PHE A 254 -26.60 -23.93 20.01
CA PHE A 254 -25.61 -24.92 19.64
C PHE A 254 -24.57 -25.13 20.77
N LEU A 255 -24.02 -24.02 21.30
CA LEU A 255 -23.03 -24.04 22.37
C LEU A 255 -23.61 -24.72 23.62
N THR A 256 -24.87 -24.44 23.93
CA THR A 256 -25.55 -24.99 25.11
C THR A 256 -25.86 -26.48 24.96
N GLU A 257 -26.39 -26.87 23.80
CA GLU A 257 -26.75 -28.27 23.51
C GLU A 257 -25.52 -29.19 23.51
N HIS A 258 -24.40 -28.71 22.97
CA HIS A 258 -23.15 -29.47 22.89
C HIS A 258 -22.27 -29.28 24.14
N ARG A 259 -22.67 -28.42 25.08
CA ARG A 259 -21.93 -28.10 26.31
C ARG A 259 -20.51 -27.60 26.09
N PHE A 260 -20.28 -26.88 24.99
CA PHE A 260 -18.98 -26.27 24.73
C PHE A 260 -18.68 -25.12 25.71
N GLN A 261 -17.45 -25.08 26.21
CA GLN A 261 -16.93 -23.90 26.87
C GLN A 261 -16.52 -22.90 25.74
N ALA A 262 -17.11 -21.70 25.76
CA ALA A 262 -16.89 -20.70 24.76
C ALA A 262 -16.29 -19.43 25.36
N ASP A 263 -15.45 -18.75 24.60
CA ASP A 263 -14.99 -17.39 24.93
C ASP A 263 -16.20 -16.44 24.98
N ASP A 264 -16.10 -15.38 25.75
CA ASP A 264 -17.14 -14.33 25.80
C ASP A 264 -17.19 -13.47 24.54
N ARG A 265 -16.15 -13.50 23.72
CA ARG A 265 -16.03 -12.67 22.54
C ARG A 265 -16.58 -13.35 21.29
N ILE A 266 -17.73 -12.89 20.83
CA ILE A 266 -18.27 -13.24 19.51
C ILE A 266 -17.74 -12.24 18.49
N LEU A 267 -17.11 -12.75 17.42
CA LEU A 267 -16.75 -11.97 16.27
C LEU A 267 -17.89 -12.00 15.27
N GLU A 268 -18.31 -10.84 14.84
CA GLU A 268 -19.22 -10.66 13.73
C GLU A 268 -18.44 -10.04 12.56
N VAL A 269 -18.27 -10.77 11.45
CA VAL A 269 -17.45 -10.34 10.31
C VAL A 269 -18.26 -10.45 9.03
N GLY A 270 -18.27 -9.38 8.24
CA GLY A 270 -18.83 -9.43 6.89
C GLY A 270 -17.91 -10.21 5.95
N LEU A 271 -18.44 -11.16 5.21
CA LEU A 271 -17.68 -12.00 4.28
C LEU A 271 -17.60 -11.43 2.88
N ASP A 272 -18.55 -10.59 2.50
CA ASP A 272 -18.51 -9.90 1.22
C ASP A 272 -17.71 -8.61 1.34
N THR A 273 -16.86 -8.37 0.36
CA THR A 273 -16.15 -7.10 0.23
C THR A 273 -17.20 -5.98 0.07
N GLY A 274 -17.20 -5.00 0.98
CA GLY A 274 -18.24 -3.97 1.13
C GLY A 274 -18.59 -3.10 -0.09
N PHE A 275 -18.18 -3.51 -1.29
CA PHE A 275 -18.52 -2.88 -2.56
C PHE A 275 -19.59 -3.61 -3.37
N SER A 276 -20.13 -4.72 -2.87
CA SER A 276 -21.20 -5.45 -3.56
C SER A 276 -22.50 -4.64 -3.71
N SER A 277 -22.65 -3.55 -2.94
CA SER A 277 -23.59 -2.46 -3.24
C SER A 277 -23.18 -1.19 -2.49
N ILE A 278 -23.15 -0.06 -3.17
CA ILE A 278 -22.89 1.28 -2.59
C ILE A 278 -23.88 1.62 -1.45
N SER A 279 -24.96 0.91 -1.34
CA SER A 279 -26.06 1.18 -0.41
C SER A 279 -26.29 0.14 0.68
N ARG A 280 -25.52 -0.96 0.76
CA ARG A 280 -25.80 -2.03 1.73
C ARG A 280 -24.57 -2.44 2.53
N ILE A 281 -24.78 -2.69 3.83
CA ILE A 281 -23.87 -3.42 4.71
C ILE A 281 -23.63 -4.82 4.10
N SER A 282 -22.47 -5.41 4.35
CA SER A 282 -22.14 -6.79 3.98
C SER A 282 -23.37 -7.69 4.10
N ARG A 283 -23.75 -8.34 3.00
CA ARG A 283 -24.93 -9.17 2.97
C ARG A 283 -24.73 -10.45 3.74
N ILE A 284 -23.65 -11.16 3.46
CA ILE A 284 -23.30 -12.39 4.17
C ILE A 284 -22.41 -12.04 5.35
N THR A 285 -22.86 -12.43 6.52
CA THR A 285 -22.15 -12.20 7.79
C THR A 285 -21.85 -13.53 8.46
N GLU A 286 -20.69 -13.64 9.06
CA GLU A 286 -20.25 -14.77 9.85
C GLU A 286 -20.12 -14.36 11.31
N LEU A 287 -20.72 -15.13 12.20
CA LEU A 287 -20.48 -15.08 13.63
C LEU A 287 -19.52 -16.20 13.99
N MET A 288 -18.51 -15.89 14.78
CA MET A 288 -17.54 -16.87 15.27
C MET A 288 -17.29 -16.67 16.76
N VAL A 289 -17.25 -17.77 17.51
CA VAL A 289 -16.81 -17.79 18.89
C VAL A 289 -15.84 -18.93 19.11
N GLN A 290 -14.73 -18.65 19.80
CA GLN A 290 -13.78 -19.70 20.16
C GLN A 290 -14.37 -20.66 21.15
N ILE A 291 -14.13 -21.97 20.96
CA ILE A 291 -14.61 -23.05 21.81
C ILE A 291 -13.45 -23.95 22.25
N GLU A 292 -13.59 -24.54 23.40
CA GLU A 292 -12.77 -25.66 23.86
C GLU A 292 -13.48 -26.96 23.50
N LEU A 293 -12.74 -27.91 22.87
CA LEU A 293 -13.27 -29.23 22.48
C LEU A 293 -13.05 -30.24 23.61
#